data_881490a997ab4fea740abd0520418177
#
_entry.id   881490a997ab4fea740abd0520418177
#
_cell.length_a   1.000
_cell.length_b   1.000
_cell.length_c   1.000
_cell.angle_alpha   90.00
_cell.angle_beta   90.00
_cell.angle_gamma   90.00
#
_symmetry.space_group_name_H-M   'P 1'
#
loop_
_entity.id
_entity.type
_entity.pdbx_description
1 polymer ?
#
loop_
_entity_poly.entity_id
_entity_poly.type
_entity_poly.pdbx_seq_one_letter_code
_entity_poly.pdbx_strand_id
1 'polypeptide(L)' 'MHNAAIARKFHELADLLEIQGANPFRVRAYRNAASIVEGSSRPLEDRVAEGEDLSAIKGIGEDLAGQIKELV' A
#
# COMPACT_ATOMS: atom_id res chain seq x y z
N MET A 1 -3.86 -11.41 -4.02
CA MET A 1 -2.50 -10.99 -4.41
C MET A 1 -1.59 -11.03 -3.20
N HIS A 2 -0.39 -11.58 -3.34
CA HIS A 2 0.56 -11.68 -2.23
C HIS A 2 1.11 -10.31 -1.83
N ASN A 3 1.52 -10.18 -0.58
CA ASN A 3 2.06 -8.93 -0.06
C ASN A 3 3.22 -8.39 -0.92
N ALA A 4 4.12 -9.25 -1.36
CA ALA A 4 5.25 -8.82 -2.20
C ALA A 4 4.78 -8.22 -3.52
N ALA A 5 3.71 -8.76 -4.12
CA ALA A 5 3.16 -8.23 -5.36
C ALA A 5 2.46 -6.90 -5.13
N ILE A 6 1.75 -6.75 -4.02
CA ILE A 6 1.11 -5.49 -3.63
C ILE A 6 2.17 -4.41 -3.42
N ALA A 7 3.23 -4.76 -2.68
CA ALA A 7 4.33 -3.83 -2.42
C ALA A 7 5.02 -3.39 -3.71
N ARG A 8 5.25 -4.31 -4.63
CA ARG A 8 5.82 -3.99 -5.95
C ARG A 8 4.93 -2.99 -6.69
N LYS A 9 3.63 -3.21 -6.64
CA LYS A 9 2.66 -2.32 -7.29
C LYS A 9 2.75 -0.90 -6.74
N PHE A 10 2.86 -0.77 -5.43
CA PHE A 10 2.99 0.53 -4.79
C PHE A 10 4.33 1.20 -5.12
N HIS A 11 5.42 0.45 -5.21
CA HIS A 11 6.71 1.00 -5.64
C HIS A 11 6.64 1.48 -7.09
N GLU A 12 6.00 0.73 -7.97
CA GLU A 12 5.80 1.12 -9.37
C GLU A 12 4.99 2.40 -9.47
N LEU A 13 3.91 2.51 -8.68
CA LEU A 13 3.09 3.72 -8.65
C LEU A 13 3.88 4.92 -8.13
N ALA A 14 4.71 4.71 -7.11
CA ALA A 14 5.55 5.77 -6.57
C ALA A 14 6.56 6.26 -7.62
N ASP A 15 7.19 5.33 -8.33
CA ASP A 15 8.13 5.67 -9.41
C ASP A 15 7.44 6.48 -10.49
N LEU A 16 6.26 6.06 -10.91
CA LEU A 16 5.48 6.74 -11.94
C LEU A 16 5.09 8.15 -11.51
N LEU A 17 4.63 8.30 -10.28
CA LEU A 17 4.28 9.61 -9.73
C LEU A 17 5.49 10.54 -9.66
N GLU A 18 6.66 10.00 -9.31
CA GLU A 18 7.89 10.78 -9.26
C GLU A 18 8.28 11.27 -10.63
N ILE A 19 8.19 10.41 -11.65
CA ILE A 19 8.47 10.78 -13.05
C ILE A 19 7.53 11.88 -13.52
N GLN A 20 6.26 11.83 -13.10
CA GLN A 20 5.24 12.80 -13.46
C GLN A 20 5.38 14.12 -12.70
N GLY A 21 6.31 14.21 -11.76
CA GLY A 21 6.51 15.41 -10.96
C GLY A 21 5.44 15.60 -9.89
N ALA A 22 4.81 14.52 -9.44
CA ALA A 22 3.80 14.59 -8.40
C ALA A 22 4.39 15.06 -7.07
N ASN A 23 3.48 15.48 -6.16
CA ASN A 23 3.87 15.93 -4.83
C ASN A 23 4.75 14.90 -4.12
N PRO A 24 5.95 15.29 -3.64
CA PRO A 24 6.86 14.35 -2.95
C PRO A 24 6.24 13.64 -1.75
N PHE A 25 5.31 14.28 -1.05
CA PHE A 25 4.63 13.64 0.08
C PHE A 25 3.79 12.45 -0.38
N ARG A 26 3.17 12.56 -1.56
CA ARG A 26 2.39 11.48 -2.14
C ARG A 26 3.28 10.32 -2.56
N VAL A 27 4.39 10.61 -3.22
CA VAL A 27 5.39 9.60 -3.59
C VAL A 27 5.85 8.84 -2.35
N ARG A 28 6.19 9.58 -1.30
CA ARG A 28 6.66 8.99 -0.04
C ARG A 28 5.59 8.10 0.60
N ALA A 29 4.33 8.53 0.54
CA ALA A 29 3.22 7.76 1.10
C ALA A 29 3.11 6.38 0.45
N TYR A 30 3.24 6.31 -0.87
CA TYR A 30 3.21 5.03 -1.59
C TYR A 30 4.42 4.15 -1.24
N ARG A 31 5.62 4.74 -1.13
CA ARG A 31 6.82 3.99 -0.75
C ARG A 31 6.73 3.46 0.68
N ASN A 32 6.21 4.27 1.59
CA ASN A 32 5.99 3.84 2.97
C ASN A 32 4.97 2.71 3.05
N ALA A 33 3.88 2.82 2.29
CA ALA A 33 2.86 1.77 2.22
C ALA A 33 3.46 0.46 1.72
N ALA A 34 4.30 0.52 0.68
CA ALA A 34 4.99 -0.67 0.17
C ALA A 34 5.84 -1.33 1.24
N SER A 35 6.59 -0.55 2.01
CA SER A 35 7.42 -1.07 3.10
C SER A 35 6.58 -1.72 4.19
N ILE A 36 5.46 -1.10 4.55
CA ILE A 36 4.54 -1.64 5.56
C ILE A 36 3.96 -2.97 5.10
N VAL A 37 3.56 -3.05 3.83
CA VAL A 37 3.01 -4.28 3.25
C VAL A 37 4.05 -5.39 3.26
N GLU A 38 5.28 -5.08 2.85
CA GLU A 38 6.38 -6.06 2.85
C GLU A 38 6.68 -6.56 4.26
N GLY A 39 6.58 -5.67 5.26
CA GLY A 39 6.85 -6.00 6.65
C GLY A 39 5.70 -6.69 7.38
N SER A 40 4.54 -6.84 6.75
CA SER A 40 3.41 -7.49 7.39
C SER A 40 3.68 -8.98 7.57
N SER A 41 3.48 -9.48 8.79
CA SER A 41 3.66 -10.89 9.12
C SER A 41 2.52 -11.76 8.58
N ARG A 42 1.41 -11.15 8.17
CA ARG A 42 0.24 -11.84 7.64
C ARG A 42 -0.09 -11.33 6.25
N PRO A 43 -0.62 -12.20 5.36
CA PRO A 43 -1.11 -11.74 4.06
C PRO A 43 -2.20 -10.70 4.22
N LEU A 44 -2.14 -9.60 3.46
CA LEU A 44 -3.15 -8.56 3.55
C LEU A 44 -4.51 -9.06 3.06
N GLU A 45 -4.54 -9.98 2.11
CA GLU A 45 -5.80 -10.57 1.65
C GLU A 45 -6.54 -11.26 2.79
N ASP A 46 -5.81 -11.90 3.71
CA ASP A 46 -6.42 -12.55 4.89
C ASP A 46 -6.94 -11.48 5.85
N ARG A 47 -6.18 -10.41 6.07
CA ARG A 47 -6.59 -9.32 6.94
C ARG A 47 -7.86 -8.64 6.42
N VAL A 48 -7.96 -8.43 5.12
CA VAL A 48 -9.15 -7.87 4.48
C VAL A 48 -10.34 -8.82 4.63
N ALA A 49 -10.11 -10.12 4.41
CA ALA A 49 -11.16 -11.13 4.53
C ALA A 49 -11.71 -11.20 5.96
N GLU A 50 -10.89 -10.92 6.95
CA GLU A 50 -11.30 -10.90 8.36
C GLU A 50 -12.00 -9.60 8.76
N GLY A 51 -12.15 -8.65 7.82
CA GLY A 51 -12.81 -7.38 8.09
C GLY A 51 -11.95 -6.37 8.80
N GLU A 52 -10.62 -6.56 8.82
CA GLU A 52 -9.72 -5.63 9.47
C GLU A 52 -9.70 -4.28 8.76
N ASP A 53 -9.71 -3.19 9.53
CA ASP A 53 -9.60 -1.84 8.98
C ASP A 53 -8.14 -1.50 8.71
N LEU A 54 -7.74 -1.58 7.45
CA LEU A 54 -6.37 -1.31 7.04
C LEU A 54 -5.96 0.15 7.25
N SER A 55 -6.92 1.07 7.27
CA SER A 55 -6.62 2.49 7.49
C SER A 55 -6.16 2.75 8.93
N ALA A 56 -6.40 1.82 9.85
CA ALA A 56 -5.91 1.90 11.22
C ALA A 56 -4.41 1.60 11.33
N ILE A 57 -3.81 1.01 10.31
CA ILE A 57 -2.38 0.74 10.29
C ILE A 57 -1.63 2.06 10.15
N LYS A 58 -0.69 2.32 11.06
CA LYS A 58 0.10 3.54 11.00
C LYS A 58 0.84 3.63 9.66
N GLY A 59 0.66 4.72 8.96
CA GLY A 59 1.25 4.93 7.64
C GLY A 59 0.37 4.53 6.46
N ILE A 60 -0.78 3.89 6.71
CA ILE A 60 -1.77 3.56 5.70
C ILE A 60 -2.99 4.45 5.92
N GLY A 61 -3.24 5.37 5.00
CA GLY A 61 -4.44 6.20 5.04
C GLY A 61 -5.62 5.51 4.37
N GLU A 62 -6.79 6.15 4.40
CA GLU A 62 -8.00 5.59 3.80
C GLU A 62 -7.86 5.33 2.31
N ASP A 63 -7.20 6.24 1.58
CA ASP A 63 -7.00 6.09 0.14
C ASP A 63 -6.18 4.84 -0.18
N LEU A 64 -5.07 4.65 0.54
CA LEU A 64 -4.19 3.51 0.32
C LEU A 64 -4.85 2.22 0.79
N ALA A 65 -5.60 2.27 1.88
CA ALA A 65 -6.37 1.11 2.36
C ALA A 65 -7.38 0.67 1.30
N GLY A 66 -8.07 1.62 0.67
CA GLY A 66 -9.00 1.33 -0.41
C GLY A 66 -8.33 0.68 -1.60
N GLN A 67 -7.15 1.16 -1.98
CA GLN A 67 -6.38 0.58 -3.08
C GLN A 67 -5.91 -0.84 -2.77
N ILE A 68 -5.50 -1.10 -1.54
CA ILE A 68 -5.12 -2.46 -1.12
C ILE A 68 -6.30 -3.41 -1.26
N LYS A 69 -7.49 -2.98 -0.82
CA LYS A 69 -8.70 -3.80 -0.95
C LYS A 69 -9.02 -4.14 -2.39
N GLU A 70 -8.77 -3.23 -3.31
CA GLU A 70 -8.99 -3.49 -4.73
C GLU A 70 -7.97 -4.48 -5.30
N LEU A 71 -6.76 -4.51 -4.76
CA LEU A 71 -5.69 -5.36 -5.25
C LEU A 71 -5.77 -6.81 -4.72
N VAL A 72 -6.36 -7.00 -3.56
CA VAL A 72 -6.44 -8.34 -2.94
C VAL A 72 -7.60 -9.20 -3.43
#